data_8086287187f94048d8458c758ecb9120
#
_entry.id   8086287187f94048d8458c758ecb9120
#
_cell.length_a   1.000
_cell.length_b   1.000
_cell.length_c   1.000
_cell.angle_alpha   90.00
_cell.angle_beta   90.00
_cell.angle_gamma   90.00
#
_symmetry.space_group_name_H-M   'P 1'
#
loop_
_entity.id
_entity.type
_entity.pdbx_description
1 polymer ?
#
loop_
_entity_poly.entity_id
_entity_poly.type
_entity_poly.pdbx_seq_one_letter_code
_entity_poly.pdbx_strand_id
1 'polypeptide(L)'
;MRRIRPKKILRTLNRKVVEMYDALVDRQICGQSLVKYIPSEERNDTEKIGRTGAQSTPYMVLKRIFSHVELTEKDSFIDIGCGKGRVLAYLVKSKAPCKISGVEILEEAGKIAEAWSKRYDNVSIIIGDAFELNYNDYTVFFLGRPFLPKTFEVFISKFEKEVRHPITLLYWVDQQSGAYLKGRPGWTMTHREVIYKIHGMMMAGSPQGFSAWTYVPE
;
A
#
# COMPACT_ATOMS: atom_id res chain seq x y z
N MET A 1 36.37 -19.74 -8.92
CA MET A 1 35.23 -19.92 -7.99
C MET A 1 34.90 -18.57 -7.32
N ARG A 2 33.75 -17.95 -7.60
CA ARG A 2 33.33 -16.71 -6.93
C ARG A 2 32.91 -17.05 -5.48
N ARG A 3 33.66 -16.61 -4.49
CA ARG A 3 33.26 -16.70 -3.06
C ARG A 3 31.97 -15.91 -2.85
N ILE A 4 30.86 -16.60 -2.62
CA ILE A 4 29.59 -15.97 -2.24
C ILE A 4 29.77 -15.37 -0.85
N ARG A 5 29.59 -14.05 -0.71
CA ARG A 5 29.78 -13.35 0.57
C ARG A 5 28.71 -13.81 1.57
N PRO A 6 29.06 -14.23 2.79
CA PRO A 6 28.10 -14.76 3.80
C PRO A 6 26.88 -13.84 4.04
N LYS A 7 27.10 -12.52 4.02
CA LYS A 7 26.03 -11.51 4.16
C LYS A 7 24.97 -11.59 3.06
N LYS A 8 25.34 -12.02 1.83
CA LYS A 8 24.40 -12.17 0.71
C LYS A 8 23.51 -13.38 0.90
N ILE A 9 24.06 -14.48 1.42
CA ILE A 9 23.30 -15.72 1.72
C ILE A 9 22.26 -15.44 2.80
N LEU A 10 22.67 -14.82 3.91
CA LEU A 10 21.77 -14.50 5.04
C LEU A 10 20.63 -13.58 4.59
N ARG A 11 20.93 -12.59 3.73
CA ARG A 11 19.92 -11.68 3.18
C ARG A 11 18.89 -12.42 2.31
N THR A 12 19.35 -13.36 1.48
CA THR A 12 18.47 -14.17 0.64
C THR A 12 17.60 -15.10 1.48
N LEU A 13 18.17 -15.72 2.54
CA LEU A 13 17.44 -16.60 3.44
C LEU A 13 16.35 -15.83 4.19
N ASN A 14 16.69 -14.68 4.78
CA ASN A 14 15.72 -13.83 5.48
C ASN A 14 14.53 -13.43 4.57
N ARG A 15 14.82 -13.05 3.32
CA ARG A 15 13.77 -12.72 2.36
C ARG A 15 12.85 -13.91 2.08
N LYS A 16 13.41 -15.10 1.88
CA LYS A 16 12.61 -16.33 1.66
C LYS A 16 11.73 -16.67 2.86
N VAL A 17 12.22 -16.48 4.09
CA VAL A 17 11.42 -16.70 5.31
C VAL A 17 10.23 -15.74 5.37
N VAL A 18 10.45 -14.45 5.10
CA VAL A 18 9.36 -13.46 5.04
C VAL A 18 8.36 -13.80 3.94
N GLU A 19 8.83 -14.11 2.72
CA GLU A 19 7.97 -14.50 1.59
C GLU A 19 7.16 -15.77 1.89
N MET A 20 7.75 -16.76 2.58
CA MET A 20 7.06 -17.98 2.99
C MET A 20 5.98 -17.71 4.04
N TYR A 21 6.28 -16.88 5.05
CA TYR A 21 5.28 -16.46 6.04
C TYR A 21 4.13 -15.71 5.35
N ASP A 22 4.44 -14.74 4.49
CA ASP A 22 3.46 -13.98 3.74
C ASP A 22 2.58 -14.90 2.88
N ALA A 23 3.19 -15.86 2.16
CA ALA A 23 2.45 -16.81 1.32
C ALA A 23 1.51 -17.72 2.13
N LEU A 24 1.88 -18.10 3.36
CA LEU A 24 1.00 -18.87 4.25
C LEU A 24 -0.21 -18.05 4.68
N VAL A 25 0.01 -16.81 5.11
CA VAL A 25 -1.09 -15.91 5.49
C VAL A 25 -1.99 -15.59 4.29
N ASP A 26 -1.40 -15.31 3.12
CA ASP A 26 -2.15 -15.09 1.88
C ASP A 26 -3.09 -16.27 1.58
N ARG A 27 -2.58 -17.53 1.67
CA ARG A 27 -3.41 -18.71 1.40
C ARG A 27 -4.57 -18.86 2.37
N GLN A 28 -4.39 -18.52 3.64
CA GLN A 28 -5.47 -18.56 4.62
C GLN A 28 -6.59 -17.58 4.28
N ILE A 29 -6.25 -16.35 3.89
CA ILE A 29 -7.20 -15.27 3.66
C ILE A 29 -7.67 -15.25 2.20
N CYS A 30 -6.74 -15.38 1.25
CA CYS A 30 -7.00 -15.19 -0.18
C CYS A 30 -7.13 -16.50 -0.95
N GLY A 31 -6.85 -17.66 -0.33
CA GLY A 31 -6.86 -18.98 -1.00
C GLY A 31 -5.66 -19.20 -1.92
N GLN A 32 -4.82 -18.21 -2.13
CA GLN A 32 -3.63 -18.26 -2.98
C GLN A 32 -2.54 -17.32 -2.45
N SER A 33 -1.28 -17.51 -2.91
CA SER A 33 -0.18 -16.61 -2.55
C SER A 33 -0.21 -15.34 -3.39
N LEU A 34 0.00 -14.19 -2.75
CA LEU A 34 0.12 -12.88 -3.39
C LEU A 34 1.57 -12.40 -3.51
N VAL A 35 2.56 -13.27 -3.27
CA VAL A 35 4.00 -12.92 -3.24
C VAL A 35 4.54 -12.55 -4.63
N LYS A 36 4.07 -13.22 -5.69
CA LYS A 36 4.60 -13.02 -7.05
C LYS A 36 4.43 -11.57 -7.50
N TYR A 37 5.53 -10.92 -7.92
CA TYR A 37 5.50 -9.59 -8.52
C TYR A 37 4.82 -9.62 -9.90
N ILE A 38 3.96 -8.64 -10.16
CA ILE A 38 3.37 -8.39 -11.48
C ILE A 38 4.01 -7.10 -12.01
N PRO A 39 4.82 -7.16 -13.09
CA PRO A 39 5.39 -5.96 -13.69
C PRO A 39 4.30 -5.11 -14.33
N SER A 40 4.49 -3.81 -14.40
CA SER A 40 3.76 -2.96 -15.33
C SER A 40 4.19 -3.35 -16.75
N GLU A 41 3.26 -3.64 -17.66
CA GLU A 41 3.57 -4.03 -19.05
C GLU A 41 4.31 -2.91 -19.81
N GLU A 42 4.11 -1.68 -19.39
CA GLU A 42 4.70 -0.49 -19.98
C GLU A 42 6.08 -0.13 -19.40
N ARG A 43 6.96 -1.09 -19.26
CA ARG A 43 8.31 -0.89 -18.70
C ARG A 43 9.15 0.18 -19.46
N ASN A 44 8.81 0.43 -20.71
CA ASN A 44 9.45 1.46 -21.56
C ASN A 44 8.72 2.83 -21.51
N ASP A 45 7.51 2.90 -20.94
CA ASP A 45 6.70 4.11 -20.80
C ASP A 45 6.41 4.50 -19.34
N THR A 46 7.04 3.85 -18.35
CA THR A 46 6.82 4.14 -16.91
C THR A 46 7.05 5.60 -16.55
N GLU A 47 7.90 6.31 -17.27
CA GLU A 47 8.08 7.76 -17.10
C GLU A 47 6.89 8.58 -17.62
N LYS A 48 6.19 8.09 -18.64
CA LYS A 48 5.04 8.80 -19.25
C LYS A 48 3.74 8.55 -18.48
N ILE A 49 3.57 7.35 -17.91
CA ILE A 49 2.30 6.96 -17.27
C ILE A 49 2.34 7.09 -15.75
N GLY A 50 3.54 7.20 -15.17
CA GLY A 50 3.71 7.49 -13.75
C GLY A 50 3.30 6.37 -12.79
N ARG A 51 3.27 5.10 -13.26
CA ARG A 51 2.83 3.90 -12.50
C ARG A 51 4.00 3.02 -12.09
N THR A 52 3.76 2.18 -11.07
CA THR A 52 4.67 1.11 -10.67
C THR A 52 3.99 -0.26 -10.84
N GLY A 53 4.78 -1.37 -10.92
CA GLY A 53 4.21 -2.72 -10.92
C GLY A 53 3.67 -3.12 -9.54
N ALA A 54 2.83 -4.17 -9.50
CA ALA A 54 2.18 -4.63 -8.28
C ALA A 54 3.11 -5.53 -7.43
N GLN A 55 3.64 -4.96 -6.34
CA GLN A 55 4.42 -5.65 -5.31
C GLN A 55 3.71 -5.59 -3.98
N SER A 56 3.44 -6.76 -3.39
CA SER A 56 2.73 -6.82 -2.11
C SER A 56 3.61 -6.42 -0.94
N THR A 57 3.10 -5.55 -0.05
CA THR A 57 3.75 -5.15 1.21
C THR A 57 3.76 -6.33 2.20
N PRO A 58 4.89 -6.65 2.88
CA PRO A 58 4.94 -7.74 3.86
C PRO A 58 3.98 -7.54 5.02
N TYR A 59 3.35 -8.62 5.53
CA TYR A 59 2.39 -8.55 6.64
C TYR A 59 2.99 -7.96 7.92
N MET A 60 4.26 -8.22 8.20
CA MET A 60 4.94 -7.63 9.36
C MET A 60 5.06 -6.11 9.24
N VAL A 61 5.29 -5.60 8.03
CA VAL A 61 5.29 -4.15 7.74
C VAL A 61 3.89 -3.58 7.92
N LEU A 62 2.86 -4.24 7.37
CA LEU A 62 1.47 -3.82 7.55
C LEU A 62 1.07 -3.75 9.03
N LYS A 63 1.45 -4.77 9.82
CA LYS A 63 1.24 -4.76 11.27
C LYS A 63 1.88 -3.53 11.93
N ARG A 64 3.09 -3.14 11.51
CA ARG A 64 3.77 -1.95 12.03
C ARG A 64 3.06 -0.67 11.61
N ILE A 65 2.69 -0.53 10.34
CA ILE A 65 1.99 0.65 9.81
C ILE A 65 0.65 0.84 10.51
N PHE A 66 -0.17 -0.20 10.58
CA PHE A 66 -1.51 -0.13 11.18
C PHE A 66 -1.50 -0.05 12.71
N SER A 67 -0.34 -0.17 13.38
CA SER A 67 -0.25 0.16 14.81
C SER A 67 -0.30 1.65 15.12
N HIS A 68 -0.28 2.51 14.10
CA HIS A 68 -0.33 3.98 14.22
C HIS A 68 -1.69 4.57 13.86
N VAL A 69 -2.68 3.73 13.53
CA VAL A 69 -4.05 4.17 13.23
C VAL A 69 -5.05 3.20 13.84
N GLU A 70 -6.08 3.71 14.46
CA GLU A 70 -7.23 2.95 14.91
C GLU A 70 -8.36 3.12 13.89
N LEU A 71 -8.80 2.00 13.32
CA LEU A 71 -9.93 1.97 12.40
C LEU A 71 -11.20 1.65 13.17
N THR A 72 -12.26 2.40 12.93
CA THR A 72 -13.57 2.27 13.57
C THR A 72 -14.66 1.91 12.55
N GLU A 73 -15.86 1.55 13.00
CA GLU A 73 -17.02 1.28 12.13
C GLU A 73 -17.45 2.51 11.30
N LYS A 74 -17.04 3.71 11.74
CA LYS A 74 -17.35 4.96 11.03
C LYS A 74 -16.41 5.25 9.88
N ASP A 75 -15.29 4.51 9.80
CA ASP A 75 -14.30 4.71 8.77
C ASP A 75 -14.68 4.00 7.47
N SER A 76 -14.19 4.54 6.38
CA SER A 76 -14.18 3.92 5.06
C SER A 76 -12.75 3.96 4.54
N PHE A 77 -12.15 2.79 4.43
CA PHE A 77 -10.75 2.62 4.05
C PHE A 77 -10.61 2.36 2.54
N ILE A 78 -9.58 2.96 1.92
CA ILE A 78 -9.19 2.64 0.55
C ILE A 78 -7.66 2.49 0.39
N ASP A 79 -7.25 1.43 -0.31
CA ASP A 79 -5.88 1.20 -0.79
C ASP A 79 -5.76 1.66 -2.24
N ILE A 80 -5.02 2.72 -2.49
CA ILE A 80 -4.76 3.27 -3.82
C ILE A 80 -3.60 2.51 -4.47
N GLY A 81 -3.88 1.81 -5.57
CA GLY A 81 -2.95 0.87 -6.19
C GLY A 81 -2.82 -0.40 -5.36
N CYS A 82 -3.95 -1.03 -5.03
CA CYS A 82 -4.01 -2.16 -4.10
C CYS A 82 -3.31 -3.43 -4.61
N GLY A 83 -2.92 -3.47 -5.89
CA GLY A 83 -2.33 -4.64 -6.49
C GLY A 83 -3.24 -5.86 -6.35
N LYS A 84 -2.68 -6.94 -5.80
CA LYS A 84 -3.43 -8.18 -5.53
C LYS A 84 -4.20 -8.15 -4.20
N GLY A 85 -4.23 -6.99 -3.49
CA GLY A 85 -5.06 -6.76 -2.33
C GLY A 85 -4.48 -7.22 -0.98
N ARG A 86 -3.14 -7.33 -0.81
CA ARG A 86 -2.57 -7.81 0.47
C ARG A 86 -2.85 -6.87 1.64
N VAL A 87 -2.93 -5.55 1.42
CA VAL A 87 -3.30 -4.60 2.48
C VAL A 87 -4.73 -4.90 2.96
N LEU A 88 -5.64 -5.15 2.03
CA LEU A 88 -7.02 -5.52 2.34
C LEU A 88 -7.08 -6.87 3.08
N ALA A 89 -6.29 -7.86 2.63
CA ALA A 89 -6.19 -9.16 3.30
C ALA A 89 -5.66 -9.01 4.75
N TYR A 90 -4.73 -8.09 4.99
CA TYR A 90 -4.29 -7.76 6.34
C TYR A 90 -5.44 -7.20 7.20
N LEU A 91 -6.23 -6.28 6.67
CA LEU A 91 -7.37 -5.70 7.37
C LEU A 91 -8.46 -6.73 7.67
N VAL A 92 -8.76 -7.63 6.73
CA VAL A 92 -9.64 -8.79 6.96
C VAL A 92 -9.11 -9.67 8.09
N LYS A 93 -7.82 -10.02 8.05
CA LYS A 93 -7.17 -10.83 9.09
C LYS A 93 -7.24 -10.16 10.46
N SER A 94 -7.05 -8.86 10.54
CA SER A 94 -7.10 -8.07 11.78
C SER A 94 -8.54 -7.75 12.23
N LYS A 95 -9.56 -8.18 11.46
CA LYS A 95 -10.99 -7.93 11.74
C LYS A 95 -11.28 -6.43 11.83
N ALA A 96 -10.72 -5.63 10.90
CA ALA A 96 -11.01 -4.21 10.83
C ALA A 96 -12.54 -3.99 10.72
N PRO A 97 -13.12 -3.11 11.56
CA PRO A 97 -14.58 -2.98 11.66
C PRO A 97 -15.20 -2.15 10.52
N CYS A 98 -14.39 -1.50 9.71
CA CYS A 98 -14.80 -0.57 8.66
C CYS A 98 -15.07 -1.26 7.31
N LYS A 99 -15.62 -0.49 6.36
CA LYS A 99 -15.62 -0.86 4.94
C LYS A 99 -14.21 -0.76 4.39
N ILE A 100 -13.82 -1.75 3.59
CA ILE A 100 -12.47 -1.89 3.04
C ILE A 100 -12.56 -1.91 1.52
N SER A 101 -11.92 -0.92 0.87
CA SER A 101 -11.90 -0.83 -0.59
C SER A 101 -10.47 -0.85 -1.13
N GLY A 102 -10.31 -1.27 -2.37
CA GLY A 102 -9.06 -1.13 -3.10
C GLY A 102 -9.33 -0.73 -4.53
N VAL A 103 -8.49 0.14 -5.08
CA VAL A 103 -8.49 0.47 -6.51
C VAL A 103 -7.18 0.03 -7.15
N GLU A 104 -7.27 -0.63 -8.30
CA GLU A 104 -6.09 -1.12 -9.04
C GLU A 104 -6.31 -0.93 -10.54
N ILE A 105 -5.32 -0.32 -11.20
CA ILE A 105 -5.39 -0.04 -12.63
C ILE A 105 -4.84 -1.19 -13.48
N LEU A 106 -3.94 -2.03 -12.91
CA LEU A 106 -3.45 -3.24 -13.57
C LEU A 106 -4.51 -4.33 -13.49
N GLU A 107 -5.21 -4.58 -14.59
CA GLU A 107 -6.34 -5.49 -14.65
C GLU A 107 -6.01 -6.90 -14.12
N GLU A 108 -4.84 -7.44 -14.45
CA GLU A 108 -4.36 -8.76 -13.97
C GLU A 108 -4.30 -8.78 -12.43
N ALA A 109 -3.73 -7.75 -11.81
CA ALA A 109 -3.61 -7.66 -10.36
C ALA A 109 -4.97 -7.44 -9.70
N GLY A 110 -5.78 -6.54 -10.25
CA GLY A 110 -7.13 -6.24 -9.79
C GLY A 110 -8.06 -7.46 -9.82
N LYS A 111 -8.02 -8.27 -10.88
CA LYS A 111 -8.79 -9.53 -10.98
C LYS A 111 -8.40 -10.54 -9.90
N ILE A 112 -7.13 -10.63 -9.55
CA ILE A 112 -6.68 -11.48 -8.43
C ILE A 112 -7.28 -10.97 -7.11
N ALA A 113 -7.23 -9.66 -6.87
CA ALA A 113 -7.81 -9.05 -5.67
C ALA A 113 -9.32 -9.26 -5.61
N GLU A 114 -10.04 -8.99 -6.70
CA GLU A 114 -11.48 -9.18 -6.82
C GLU A 114 -11.91 -10.63 -6.58
N ALA A 115 -11.19 -11.59 -7.13
CA ALA A 115 -11.54 -13.00 -7.02
C ALA A 115 -11.58 -13.51 -5.57
N TRP A 116 -10.61 -13.12 -4.74
CA TRP A 116 -10.57 -13.55 -3.35
C TRP A 116 -11.46 -12.70 -2.44
N SER A 117 -11.62 -11.40 -2.75
CA SER A 117 -12.38 -10.46 -1.89
C SER A 117 -13.88 -10.77 -1.85
N LYS A 118 -14.45 -11.39 -2.89
CA LYS A 118 -15.86 -11.85 -2.96
C LYS A 118 -16.32 -12.73 -1.80
N ARG A 119 -15.40 -13.23 -0.99
CA ARG A 119 -15.69 -14.02 0.23
C ARG A 119 -15.96 -13.16 1.47
N TYR A 120 -15.81 -11.85 1.35
CA TYR A 120 -15.88 -10.91 2.47
C TYR A 120 -16.81 -9.75 2.12
N ASP A 121 -17.94 -9.63 2.80
CA ASP A 121 -19.00 -8.66 2.48
C ASP A 121 -18.56 -7.20 2.67
N ASN A 122 -17.54 -6.97 3.50
CA ASN A 122 -17.02 -5.63 3.77
C ASN A 122 -15.82 -5.24 2.90
N VAL A 123 -15.46 -6.06 1.89
CA VAL A 123 -14.32 -5.81 0.97
C VAL A 123 -14.81 -5.59 -0.45
N SER A 124 -14.39 -4.51 -1.08
CA SER A 124 -14.70 -4.18 -2.47
C SER A 124 -13.45 -3.83 -3.28
N ILE A 125 -13.42 -4.23 -4.55
CA ILE A 125 -12.34 -3.93 -5.48
C ILE A 125 -12.89 -3.14 -6.66
N ILE A 126 -12.18 -2.06 -7.02
CA ILE A 126 -12.43 -1.25 -8.20
C ILE A 126 -11.24 -1.50 -9.15
N ILE A 127 -11.52 -2.07 -10.32
CA ILE A 127 -10.52 -2.18 -11.39
C ILE A 127 -10.66 -0.93 -12.25
N GLY A 128 -9.73 0.03 -12.09
CA GLY A 128 -9.83 1.34 -12.74
C GLY A 128 -8.79 2.33 -12.26
N ASP A 129 -8.93 3.56 -12.72
CA ASP A 129 -8.03 4.65 -12.38
C ASP A 129 -8.44 5.31 -11.05
N ALA A 130 -7.47 5.47 -10.14
CA ALA A 130 -7.67 6.16 -8.87
C ALA A 130 -8.07 7.62 -9.03
N PHE A 131 -7.80 8.22 -10.17
CA PHE A 131 -8.23 9.59 -10.49
C PHE A 131 -9.74 9.73 -10.78
N GLU A 132 -10.43 8.62 -11.03
CA GLU A 132 -11.89 8.59 -11.27
C GLU A 132 -12.72 8.35 -10.00
N LEU A 133 -12.06 8.19 -8.85
CA LEU A 133 -12.74 7.96 -7.58
C LEU A 133 -13.43 9.22 -7.05
N ASN A 134 -14.57 9.04 -6.37
CA ASN A 134 -15.08 10.04 -5.44
C ASN A 134 -14.35 9.90 -4.11
N TYR A 135 -13.37 10.76 -3.85
CA TYR A 135 -12.55 10.70 -2.64
C TYR A 135 -13.36 10.94 -1.35
N ASN A 136 -14.54 11.54 -1.45
CA ASN A 136 -15.39 11.81 -0.29
C ASN A 136 -16.09 10.56 0.27
N ASP A 137 -16.00 9.41 -0.42
CA ASP A 137 -16.52 8.14 0.07
C ASP A 137 -15.57 7.47 1.11
N TYR A 138 -14.37 8.03 1.35
CA TYR A 138 -13.32 7.41 2.14
C TYR A 138 -12.73 8.36 3.18
N THR A 139 -12.46 7.84 4.39
CA THR A 139 -11.86 8.58 5.50
C THR A 139 -10.39 8.22 5.73
N VAL A 140 -9.98 7.00 5.30
CA VAL A 140 -8.60 6.52 5.49
C VAL A 140 -8.06 6.01 4.17
N PHE A 141 -6.95 6.61 3.72
CA PHE A 141 -6.26 6.28 2.49
C PHE A 141 -4.93 5.59 2.77
N PHE A 142 -4.63 4.53 2.05
CA PHE A 142 -3.32 3.90 2.04
C PHE A 142 -2.70 4.04 0.65
N LEU A 143 -1.43 4.43 0.61
CA LEU A 143 -0.62 4.47 -0.60
C LEU A 143 0.66 3.66 -0.38
N GLY A 144 0.85 2.58 -1.17
CA GLY A 144 2.06 1.78 -1.22
C GLY A 144 2.98 2.20 -2.37
N ARG A 145 3.18 3.49 -2.58
CA ARG A 145 3.87 4.09 -3.74
C ARG A 145 3.23 3.69 -5.07
N PRO A 146 1.93 3.93 -5.28
CA PRO A 146 1.28 3.62 -6.55
C PRO A 146 1.74 4.53 -7.69
N PHE A 147 2.22 5.73 -7.38
CA PHE A 147 2.58 6.77 -8.33
C PHE A 147 4.07 7.10 -8.33
N LEU A 148 4.60 7.54 -9.48
CA LEU A 148 5.86 8.28 -9.55
C LEU A 148 5.68 9.71 -9.01
N PRO A 149 6.77 10.43 -8.65
CA PRO A 149 6.65 11.72 -7.95
C PRO A 149 5.76 12.74 -8.64
N LYS A 150 5.88 12.95 -9.95
CA LYS A 150 5.04 13.92 -10.69
C LYS A 150 3.56 13.54 -10.68
N THR A 151 3.25 12.26 -10.83
CA THR A 151 1.86 11.77 -10.79
C THR A 151 1.28 11.89 -9.39
N PHE A 152 2.11 11.65 -8.35
CA PHE A 152 1.70 11.89 -6.97
C PHE A 152 1.34 13.36 -6.71
N GLU A 153 2.12 14.31 -7.23
CA GLU A 153 1.82 15.74 -7.12
C GLU A 153 0.48 16.10 -7.78
N VAL A 154 0.21 15.57 -8.96
CA VAL A 154 -1.07 15.74 -9.65
C VAL A 154 -2.22 15.12 -8.85
N PHE A 155 -2.01 13.90 -8.32
CA PHE A 155 -2.98 13.21 -7.47
C PHE A 155 -3.34 14.05 -6.24
N ILE A 156 -2.35 14.55 -5.49
CA ILE A 156 -2.57 15.37 -4.31
C ILE A 156 -3.27 16.69 -4.66
N SER A 157 -2.89 17.33 -5.77
CA SER A 157 -3.54 18.57 -6.20
C SER A 157 -5.03 18.38 -6.56
N LYS A 158 -5.39 17.23 -7.17
CA LYS A 158 -6.79 16.86 -7.40
C LYS A 158 -7.49 16.53 -6.09
N PHE A 159 -6.85 15.74 -5.26
CA PHE A 159 -7.36 15.31 -3.95
C PHE A 159 -7.76 16.50 -3.08
N GLU A 160 -6.88 17.50 -2.94
CA GLU A 160 -7.11 18.72 -2.16
C GLU A 160 -8.29 19.55 -2.70
N LYS A 161 -8.53 19.54 -4.01
CA LYS A 161 -9.67 20.24 -4.62
C LYS A 161 -11.01 19.56 -4.37
N GLU A 162 -11.02 18.26 -4.16
CA GLU A 162 -12.25 17.46 -4.15
C GLU A 162 -12.67 17.00 -2.76
N VAL A 163 -11.72 16.72 -1.86
CA VAL A 163 -12.01 16.26 -0.50
C VAL A 163 -12.65 17.38 0.33
N ARG A 164 -13.73 17.04 1.06
CA ARG A 164 -14.55 18.01 1.83
C ARG A 164 -14.65 17.67 3.32
N HIS A 165 -13.93 16.68 3.81
CA HIS A 165 -13.91 16.28 5.21
C HIS A 165 -12.50 15.84 5.63
N PRO A 166 -12.19 15.81 6.93
CA PRO A 166 -10.90 15.32 7.42
C PRO A 166 -10.65 13.88 7.00
N ILE A 167 -9.40 13.58 6.63
CA ILE A 167 -8.95 12.22 6.29
C ILE A 167 -7.61 11.88 6.96
N THR A 168 -7.33 10.57 7.01
CA THR A 168 -6.01 10.03 7.34
C THR A 168 -5.37 9.42 6.11
N LEU A 169 -4.09 9.75 5.86
CA LEU A 169 -3.29 9.15 4.80
C LEU A 169 -2.12 8.36 5.41
N LEU A 170 -2.03 7.07 5.08
CA LEU A 170 -0.91 6.19 5.39
C LEU A 170 -0.07 6.01 4.13
N TYR A 171 1.16 6.54 4.12
CA TYR A 171 2.02 6.49 2.94
C TYR A 171 3.26 5.63 3.17
N TRP A 172 3.27 4.45 2.58
CA TRP A 172 4.37 3.49 2.57
C TRP A 172 5.26 3.69 1.35
N VAL A 173 6.59 3.61 1.54
CA VAL A 173 7.64 3.92 0.53
C VAL A 173 7.57 5.38 0.08
N ASP A 174 7.47 6.29 1.06
CA ASP A 174 7.25 7.72 0.89
C ASP A 174 8.51 8.53 0.53
N GLN A 175 9.70 7.93 0.53
CA GLN A 175 10.97 8.66 0.46
C GLN A 175 11.17 9.50 -0.81
N GLN A 176 10.43 9.23 -1.89
CA GLN A 176 10.49 10.00 -3.13
C GLN A 176 9.49 11.16 -3.16
N SER A 177 8.33 10.99 -2.56
CA SER A 177 7.20 11.91 -2.73
C SER A 177 6.62 12.45 -1.41
N GLY A 178 6.86 11.79 -0.27
CA GLY A 178 6.28 12.20 1.01
C GLY A 178 6.69 13.60 1.48
N ALA A 179 7.83 14.11 1.00
CA ALA A 179 8.24 15.48 1.30
C ALA A 179 7.33 16.55 0.66
N TYR A 180 6.60 16.20 -0.42
CA TYR A 180 5.69 17.10 -1.12
C TYR A 180 4.53 17.59 -0.24
N LEU A 181 4.11 16.79 0.74
CA LEU A 181 3.03 17.15 1.66
C LEU A 181 3.47 18.15 2.75
N LYS A 182 4.79 18.31 2.98
CA LYS A 182 5.29 19.18 4.03
C LYS A 182 4.98 20.64 3.75
N GLY A 183 4.35 21.31 4.73
CA GLY A 183 4.03 22.74 4.65
C GLY A 183 2.89 23.07 3.69
N ARG A 184 2.20 22.08 3.10
CA ARG A 184 0.99 22.34 2.32
C ARG A 184 -0.18 22.62 3.27
N PRO A 185 -1.08 23.56 2.93
CA PRO A 185 -2.26 23.86 3.73
C PRO A 185 -3.10 22.60 4.03
N GLY A 186 -3.63 22.52 5.22
CA GLY A 186 -4.46 21.39 5.68
C GLY A 186 -3.71 20.10 6.02
N TRP A 187 -2.44 19.92 5.60
CA TRP A 187 -1.67 18.70 5.86
C TRP A 187 -0.85 18.77 7.14
N THR A 188 -1.01 17.77 8.00
CA THR A 188 -0.22 17.61 9.23
C THR A 188 0.36 16.19 9.29
N MET A 189 1.68 16.07 9.42
CA MET A 189 2.34 14.78 9.62
C MET A 189 2.18 14.33 11.07
N THR A 190 1.51 13.20 11.30
CA THR A 190 1.27 12.65 12.63
C THR A 190 2.32 11.62 13.04
N HIS A 191 2.93 10.93 12.06
CA HIS A 191 3.99 9.95 12.31
C HIS A 191 4.95 9.84 11.12
N ARG A 192 6.23 9.52 11.43
CA ARG A 192 7.22 9.16 10.42
C ARG A 192 8.25 8.20 10.98
N GLU A 193 8.52 7.14 10.24
CA GLU A 193 9.59 6.20 10.55
C GLU A 193 10.24 5.60 9.30
N VAL A 194 11.38 4.92 9.48
CA VAL A 194 12.04 4.14 8.44
C VAL A 194 12.03 2.68 8.85
N ILE A 195 11.36 1.85 8.04
CA ILE A 195 11.24 0.42 8.27
C ILE A 195 12.22 -0.29 7.35
N TYR A 196 13.18 -1.02 7.94
CA TYR A 196 14.13 -1.85 7.21
C TYR A 196 14.17 -3.27 7.78
N LYS A 197 14.15 -3.37 9.12
CA LYS A 197 14.16 -4.65 9.84
C LYS A 197 13.05 -4.66 10.87
N ILE A 198 12.40 -5.80 11.00
CA ILE A 198 11.46 -6.10 12.10
C ILE A 198 11.90 -7.43 12.72
N HIS A 199 12.11 -7.47 14.04
CA HIS A 199 12.66 -8.63 14.77
C HIS A 199 13.92 -9.22 14.12
N GLY A 200 14.84 -8.35 13.65
CA GLY A 200 16.09 -8.75 13.00
C GLY A 200 15.96 -9.18 11.53
N MET A 201 14.76 -9.45 11.03
CA MET A 201 14.50 -9.82 9.63
C MET A 201 14.37 -8.60 8.73
N MET A 202 14.98 -8.65 7.55
CA MET A 202 14.89 -7.58 6.55
C MET A 202 13.54 -7.64 5.83
N MET A 203 12.79 -6.55 5.89
CA MET A 203 11.46 -6.43 5.26
C MET A 203 11.51 -5.97 3.81
N ALA A 204 12.61 -5.32 3.40
CA ALA A 204 12.79 -4.79 2.05
C ALA A 204 14.25 -4.88 1.61
N GLY A 205 14.51 -4.59 0.33
CA GLY A 205 15.85 -4.54 -0.24
C GLY A 205 16.71 -3.38 0.30
N SER A 206 16.07 -2.30 0.76
CA SER A 206 16.67 -1.10 1.35
C SER A 206 15.72 -0.54 2.42
N PRO A 207 16.18 0.37 3.30
CA PRO A 207 15.32 1.10 4.21
C PRO A 207 14.18 1.79 3.44
N GLN A 208 12.94 1.68 3.93
CA GLN A 208 11.76 2.27 3.32
C GLN A 208 11.09 3.24 4.30
N GLY A 209 10.70 4.41 3.80
CA GLY A 209 9.98 5.41 4.57
C GLY A 209 8.50 5.05 4.71
N PHE A 210 7.98 5.29 5.90
CA PHE A 210 6.56 5.31 6.19
C PHE A 210 6.20 6.63 6.85
N SER A 211 5.14 7.27 6.40
CA SER A 211 4.56 8.45 7.06
C SER A 211 3.05 8.34 7.18
N ALA A 212 2.52 8.86 8.28
CA ALA A 212 1.09 9.04 8.48
C ALA A 212 0.79 10.54 8.54
N TRP A 213 -0.30 10.93 7.91
CA TRP A 213 -0.73 12.31 7.75
C TRP A 213 -2.21 12.43 8.03
N THR A 214 -2.63 13.58 8.54
CA THR A 214 -4.01 14.03 8.49
C THR A 214 -4.13 15.18 7.50
N TYR A 215 -5.24 15.24 6.78
CA TYR A 215 -5.60 16.38 5.96
C TYR A 215 -6.95 16.90 6.40
N VAL A 216 -7.03 18.20 6.65
CA VAL A 216 -8.27 18.92 6.98
C VAL A 216 -8.47 19.96 5.88
N PRO A 217 -9.54 19.86 5.05
CA PRO A 217 -9.84 20.86 4.05
C PRO A 217 -10.06 22.22 4.67
N GLU A 218 -9.61 23.28 3.99
CA GLU A 218 -9.89 24.69 4.37
C GLU A 218 -11.33 25.09 4.06
#